data_0b44a8182d22381be074386394e77dfe
#
_entry.id   0b44a8182d22381be074386394e77dfe
#
_cell.length_a   1.000
_cell.length_b   1.000
_cell.length_c   1.000
_cell.angle_alpha   90.00
_cell.angle_beta   90.00
_cell.angle_gamma   90.00
#
_symmetry.space_group_name_H-M   'P 1'
#
loop_
_entity.id
_entity.type
_entity.pdbx_description
1 polymer ?
#
loop_
_entity_poly.entity_id
_entity_poly.type
_entity_poly.pdbx_seq_one_letter_code
_entity_poly.pdbx_strand_id
1 'polypeptide(L)'
;MTDSPDTPTTETEHGLAAEKARRLEHVATLRDGGTNPYPYRFDRSHTLAQIRAAHGMLEPGTETEVSVAVAGRILLKRDQGKLIFATLRDRDDEIQLFVSKAVVGDDLFARIGDLDLGDWVGVTGTVMTTRKGELSVKVAGLELLSKAVRPLPDKWHGLTDTDTRYRQRYADLISNDDARRAFAVRHAIIASFRRTLAAKDFIEVETPVLHVEAGGAHARPFTTHHNALDMGLYLRIALELHLKRLIVGGMERVYEIGRVFRNEGISPRHNPEFTMMEIYQAFGDYSDVMAITEELFATAARDAIGTTVVDVNGLSVDLAQPFRRVRMIDLVHEKTGVAVHPSQPVDDLRALAAKHNVRTEPQWGSGKIIEELFEALAEHELIAPTFVTGHPVEISPLARIDRNDPHLTERFELFVGGRELANGYSELNDPVEQRLRFEDEQRAKEAGNAEAGTVDEDYLRALEFGMPPTGGLGIGMDRLTMLIANVPTIRDVILFPTLRPEVID
;
A
#
# COMPACT_ATOMS: atom_id res chain seq x y z
N MET A 1 -18.90 -21.65 -18.30
CA MET A 1 -19.68 -22.11 -17.15
C MET A 1 -19.37 -21.12 -16.04
N THR A 2 -20.34 -20.27 -15.73
CA THR A 2 -20.26 -19.21 -14.75
C THR A 2 -20.63 -19.79 -13.39
N ASP A 3 -19.63 -20.04 -12.55
CA ASP A 3 -19.89 -20.34 -11.13
C ASP A 3 -20.44 -19.07 -10.47
N SER A 4 -21.69 -19.17 -10.03
CA SER A 4 -22.31 -18.16 -9.17
C SER A 4 -21.66 -18.20 -7.79
N PRO A 5 -21.41 -17.05 -7.14
CA PRO A 5 -20.89 -17.03 -5.78
C PRO A 5 -21.93 -17.67 -4.84
N ASP A 6 -21.47 -18.54 -3.93
CA ASP A 6 -22.25 -19.14 -2.87
C ASP A 6 -22.93 -18.03 -2.04
N THR A 7 -24.23 -17.86 -2.25
CA THR A 7 -25.07 -17.06 -1.35
C THR A 7 -25.11 -17.76 0.01
N PRO A 8 -24.91 -17.07 1.16
CA PRO A 8 -25.01 -17.69 2.47
C PRO A 8 -26.34 -18.43 2.58
N THR A 9 -26.30 -19.68 2.99
CA THR A 9 -27.54 -20.45 3.17
C THR A 9 -28.33 -19.86 4.34
N THR A 10 -29.66 -19.82 4.24
CA THR A 10 -30.57 -19.31 5.29
C THR A 10 -30.33 -19.93 6.66
N GLU A 11 -29.80 -21.14 6.75
CA GLU A 11 -29.39 -21.81 8.00
C GLU A 11 -28.20 -21.11 8.69
N THR A 12 -27.22 -20.60 7.92
CA THR A 12 -26.04 -19.88 8.47
C THR A 12 -26.44 -18.52 9.03
N GLU A 13 -27.37 -17.82 8.41
CA GLU A 13 -27.92 -16.54 8.88
C GLU A 13 -28.75 -16.69 10.15
N HIS A 14 -29.61 -17.72 10.23
CA HIS A 14 -30.36 -18.04 11.44
C HIS A 14 -29.44 -18.39 12.63
N GLY A 15 -28.36 -19.13 12.38
CA GLY A 15 -27.35 -19.47 13.39
C GLY A 15 -26.62 -18.21 13.90
N LEU A 16 -26.24 -17.30 13.01
CA LEU A 16 -25.59 -16.04 13.37
C LEU A 16 -26.53 -15.12 14.19
N ALA A 17 -27.80 -15.00 13.80
CA ALA A 17 -28.78 -14.19 14.51
C ALA A 17 -29.03 -14.72 15.94
N ALA A 18 -29.15 -16.04 16.11
CA ALA A 18 -29.33 -16.69 17.40
C ALA A 18 -28.10 -16.48 18.31
N GLU A 19 -26.90 -16.67 17.78
CA GLU A 19 -25.67 -16.47 18.54
C GLU A 19 -25.49 -14.99 18.96
N LYS A 20 -25.80 -14.06 18.08
CA LYS A 20 -25.77 -12.63 18.39
C LYS A 20 -26.79 -12.29 19.49
N ALA A 21 -28.01 -12.84 19.44
CA ALA A 21 -29.04 -12.64 20.45
C ALA A 21 -28.56 -13.16 21.83
N ARG A 22 -28.03 -14.38 21.89
CA ARG A 22 -27.45 -14.97 23.11
C ARG A 22 -26.36 -14.07 23.73
N ARG A 23 -25.46 -13.55 22.91
CA ARG A 23 -24.37 -12.67 23.39
C ARG A 23 -24.89 -11.29 23.85
N LEU A 24 -25.92 -10.78 23.22
CA LEU A 24 -26.61 -9.55 23.69
C LEU A 24 -27.31 -9.76 25.04
N GLU A 25 -27.96 -10.91 25.24
CA GLU A 25 -28.54 -11.28 26.54
C GLU A 25 -27.46 -11.39 27.62
N HIS A 26 -26.29 -11.96 27.30
CA HIS A 26 -25.14 -12.00 28.21
C HIS A 26 -24.65 -10.57 28.56
N VAL A 27 -24.62 -9.63 27.61
CA VAL A 27 -24.32 -8.21 27.90
C VAL A 27 -25.33 -7.62 28.92
N ALA A 28 -26.60 -7.93 28.76
CA ALA A 28 -27.66 -7.46 29.71
C ALA A 28 -27.40 -8.06 31.10
N THR A 29 -27.19 -9.37 31.18
CA THR A 29 -26.89 -10.07 32.44
C THR A 29 -25.68 -9.50 33.18
N LEU A 30 -24.58 -9.20 32.45
CA LEU A 30 -23.40 -8.56 33.02
C LEU A 30 -23.72 -7.19 33.63
N ARG A 31 -24.51 -6.36 32.93
CA ARG A 31 -24.90 -5.04 33.38
C ARG A 31 -25.83 -5.11 34.63
N ASP A 32 -26.81 -6.01 34.63
CA ASP A 32 -27.69 -6.25 35.73
C ASP A 32 -26.94 -6.73 36.98
N GLY A 33 -25.87 -7.52 36.77
CA GLY A 33 -24.95 -7.94 37.81
C GLY A 33 -23.90 -6.90 38.22
N GLY A 34 -24.03 -5.64 37.73
CA GLY A 34 -23.12 -4.54 38.07
C GLY A 34 -21.74 -4.58 37.39
N THR A 35 -21.55 -5.47 36.43
CA THR A 35 -20.29 -5.55 35.63
C THR A 35 -20.45 -4.71 34.38
N ASN A 36 -19.54 -3.74 34.17
CA ASN A 36 -19.48 -3.00 32.91
C ASN A 36 -18.76 -3.85 31.85
N PRO A 37 -19.46 -4.32 30.78
CA PRO A 37 -18.82 -5.13 29.74
C PRO A 37 -17.96 -4.31 28.75
N TYR A 38 -17.88 -2.98 28.95
CA TYR A 38 -17.13 -2.03 28.13
C TYR A 38 -16.47 -0.97 29.01
N PRO A 39 -15.47 -1.32 29.84
CA PRO A 39 -14.76 -0.37 30.68
C PRO A 39 -13.96 0.63 29.85
N TYR A 40 -13.61 1.76 30.48
CA TYR A 40 -12.95 2.86 29.76
C TYR A 40 -11.44 2.68 29.61
N ARG A 41 -10.80 1.88 30.46
CA ARG A 41 -9.34 1.77 30.52
C ARG A 41 -8.90 0.44 31.12
N PHE A 42 -7.74 -0.03 30.68
CA PHE A 42 -6.95 -1.09 31.31
C PHE A 42 -5.48 -0.73 31.23
N ASP A 43 -4.75 -0.77 32.35
CA ASP A 43 -3.34 -0.41 32.41
C ASP A 43 -2.46 -1.62 32.08
N ARG A 44 -2.12 -1.76 30.81
CA ARG A 44 -1.24 -2.81 30.31
C ARG A 44 0.22 -2.48 30.64
N SER A 45 0.96 -3.43 31.26
CA SER A 45 2.39 -3.27 31.56
C SER A 45 3.31 -3.73 30.41
N HIS A 46 2.91 -4.78 29.67
CA HIS A 46 3.71 -5.42 28.61
C HIS A 46 2.86 -5.72 27.39
N THR A 47 3.47 -5.66 26.20
CA THR A 47 2.94 -6.30 24.99
C THR A 47 3.30 -7.81 25.03
N LEU A 48 2.57 -8.62 24.26
CA LEU A 48 2.87 -10.06 24.18
C LEU A 48 4.24 -10.31 23.53
N ALA A 49 4.60 -9.51 22.53
CA ALA A 49 5.93 -9.56 21.91
C ALA A 49 7.07 -9.25 22.89
N GLN A 50 6.88 -8.28 23.82
CA GLN A 50 7.88 -8.00 24.86
C GLN A 50 8.06 -9.19 25.79
N ILE A 51 6.98 -9.87 26.18
CA ILE A 51 7.05 -11.08 27.02
C ILE A 51 7.78 -12.19 26.26
N ARG A 52 7.46 -12.41 25.00
CA ARG A 52 8.13 -13.44 24.18
C ARG A 52 9.62 -13.15 24.00
N ALA A 53 9.98 -11.91 23.74
CA ALA A 53 11.39 -11.51 23.59
C ALA A 53 12.19 -11.73 24.89
N ALA A 54 11.60 -11.44 26.05
CA ALA A 54 12.28 -11.57 27.35
C ALA A 54 12.26 -13.01 27.91
N HIS A 55 11.23 -13.80 27.59
CA HIS A 55 10.95 -15.07 28.29
C HIS A 55 10.71 -16.26 27.34
N GLY A 56 10.84 -16.10 26.03
CA GLY A 56 10.57 -17.15 25.04
C GLY A 56 11.51 -18.36 25.10
N MET A 57 12.66 -18.23 25.80
CA MET A 57 13.67 -19.29 25.94
C MET A 57 13.63 -19.97 27.32
N LEU A 58 12.58 -19.76 28.12
CA LEU A 58 12.43 -20.44 29.40
C LEU A 58 12.27 -21.95 29.22
N GLU A 59 12.95 -22.72 30.08
CA GLU A 59 12.84 -24.18 30.08
C GLU A 59 11.40 -24.64 30.39
N PRO A 60 10.95 -25.77 29.81
CA PRO A 60 9.63 -26.33 30.07
C PRO A 60 9.35 -26.54 31.55
N GLY A 61 8.18 -26.11 32.00
CA GLY A 61 7.74 -26.25 33.40
C GLY A 61 8.29 -25.18 34.35
N THR A 62 8.95 -24.12 33.83
CA THR A 62 9.45 -23.02 34.65
C THR A 62 8.32 -22.07 35.04
N GLU A 63 8.18 -21.74 36.30
CA GLU A 63 7.36 -20.65 36.82
C GLU A 63 8.27 -19.51 37.28
N THR A 64 7.89 -18.25 36.91
CA THR A 64 8.65 -17.06 37.31
C THR A 64 7.85 -16.19 38.27
N GLU A 65 8.55 -15.26 38.95
CA GLU A 65 7.93 -14.23 39.81
C GLU A 65 7.58 -12.95 38.98
N VAL A 66 7.77 -12.97 37.66
CA VAL A 66 7.56 -11.83 36.79
C VAL A 66 6.06 -11.57 36.62
N SER A 67 5.56 -10.56 37.31
CA SER A 67 4.17 -10.10 37.21
C SER A 67 3.95 -9.25 35.96
N VAL A 68 2.89 -9.56 35.23
CA VAL A 68 2.51 -8.85 34.01
C VAL A 68 1.02 -8.50 34.00
N ALA A 69 0.68 -7.37 33.36
CA ALA A 69 -0.66 -7.02 32.96
C ALA A 69 -0.68 -6.93 31.43
N VAL A 70 -1.44 -7.79 30.78
CA VAL A 70 -1.56 -7.91 29.32
C VAL A 70 -3.00 -7.76 28.88
N ALA A 71 -3.22 -7.28 27.67
CA ALA A 71 -4.56 -7.16 27.11
C ALA A 71 -4.58 -7.65 25.65
N GLY A 72 -5.68 -8.29 25.28
CA GLY A 72 -5.83 -8.83 23.93
C GLY A 72 -7.20 -9.45 23.70
N ARG A 73 -7.37 -10.05 22.53
CA ARG A 73 -8.57 -10.75 22.09
C ARG A 73 -8.44 -12.25 22.33
N ILE A 74 -9.47 -12.89 22.86
CA ILE A 74 -9.55 -14.33 23.00
C ILE A 74 -9.85 -14.96 21.63
N LEU A 75 -8.90 -15.77 21.12
CA LEU A 75 -9.07 -16.46 19.83
C LEU A 75 -9.39 -17.94 19.98
N LEU A 76 -8.95 -18.56 21.09
CA LEU A 76 -9.20 -19.95 21.39
C LEU A 76 -9.44 -20.10 22.88
N LYS A 77 -10.35 -21.00 23.25
CA LYS A 77 -10.60 -21.39 24.64
C LYS A 77 -10.87 -22.90 24.72
N ARG A 78 -10.21 -23.57 25.66
CA ARG A 78 -10.40 -24.99 25.94
C ARG A 78 -10.57 -25.19 27.43
N ASP A 79 -11.73 -25.67 27.84
CA ASP A 79 -12.02 -26.07 29.20
C ASP A 79 -11.60 -27.53 29.44
N GLN A 80 -10.86 -27.77 30.51
CA GLN A 80 -10.39 -29.11 30.94
C GLN A 80 -10.75 -29.33 32.42
N GLY A 81 -11.94 -29.00 32.83
CA GLY A 81 -12.49 -29.20 34.15
C GLY A 81 -11.96 -28.18 35.18
N LYS A 82 -10.81 -28.42 35.80
CA LYS A 82 -10.21 -27.47 36.76
C LYS A 82 -9.22 -26.49 36.13
N LEU A 83 -9.01 -26.59 34.83
CA LEU A 83 -8.10 -25.77 34.05
C LEU A 83 -8.79 -25.22 32.82
N ILE A 84 -8.55 -23.97 32.50
CA ILE A 84 -8.90 -23.38 31.21
C ILE A 84 -7.63 -22.89 30.52
N PHE A 85 -7.48 -23.23 29.25
CA PHE A 85 -6.45 -22.69 28.38
C PHE A 85 -7.09 -21.81 27.36
N ALA A 86 -6.59 -20.58 27.21
CA ALA A 86 -7.07 -19.68 26.18
C ALA A 86 -5.88 -19.06 25.41
N THR A 87 -6.07 -18.73 24.14
CA THR A 87 -5.09 -17.98 23.36
C THR A 87 -5.51 -16.53 23.35
N LEU A 88 -4.64 -15.68 23.89
CA LEU A 88 -4.77 -14.23 23.87
C LEU A 88 -3.90 -13.68 22.73
N ARG A 89 -4.47 -12.84 21.85
CA ARG A 89 -3.76 -12.14 20.79
C ARG A 89 -3.83 -10.64 21.01
N ASP A 90 -2.69 -9.98 20.97
CA ASP A 90 -2.61 -8.53 20.89
C ASP A 90 -2.26 -8.05 19.47
N ARG A 91 -1.66 -6.86 19.34
CA ARG A 91 -1.25 -6.31 18.07
C ARG A 91 -0.19 -7.17 17.36
N ASP A 92 0.78 -7.68 18.12
CA ASP A 92 2.03 -8.19 17.57
C ASP A 92 2.19 -9.71 17.73
N ASP A 93 1.55 -10.32 18.74
CA ASP A 93 1.83 -11.73 19.11
C ASP A 93 0.61 -12.42 19.76
N GLU A 94 0.78 -13.72 20.01
CA GLU A 94 -0.14 -14.55 20.76
C GLU A 94 0.55 -15.16 22.00
N ILE A 95 -0.20 -15.31 23.09
CA ILE A 95 0.27 -16.03 24.28
C ILE A 95 -0.83 -16.91 24.83
N GLN A 96 -0.46 -18.03 25.44
CA GLN A 96 -1.39 -18.88 26.17
C GLN A 96 -1.73 -18.26 27.53
N LEU A 97 -3.00 -18.23 27.89
CA LEU A 97 -3.47 -18.02 29.24
C LEU A 97 -3.64 -19.36 29.93
N PHE A 98 -2.96 -19.54 31.04
CA PHE A 98 -3.10 -20.71 31.92
C PHE A 98 -3.96 -20.33 33.12
N VAL A 99 -5.20 -20.80 33.14
CA VAL A 99 -6.16 -20.50 34.20
C VAL A 99 -6.36 -21.74 35.05
N SER A 100 -6.02 -21.66 36.32
CA SER A 100 -6.23 -22.74 37.30
C SER A 100 -7.31 -22.33 38.31
N LYS A 101 -8.36 -23.15 38.44
CA LYS A 101 -9.45 -22.92 39.41
C LYS A 101 -8.93 -22.75 40.84
N ALA A 102 -7.86 -23.47 41.19
CA ALA A 102 -7.24 -23.38 42.52
C ALA A 102 -6.55 -22.03 42.79
N VAL A 103 -6.14 -21.31 41.72
CA VAL A 103 -5.49 -19.99 41.81
C VAL A 103 -6.51 -18.86 41.79
N VAL A 104 -7.45 -18.89 40.81
CA VAL A 104 -8.37 -17.78 40.60
C VAL A 104 -9.66 -17.87 41.42
N GLY A 105 -9.95 -19.02 42.04
CA GLY A 105 -11.21 -19.29 42.76
C GLY A 105 -12.38 -19.62 41.85
N ASP A 106 -13.49 -20.02 42.45
CA ASP A 106 -14.68 -20.52 41.72
C ASP A 106 -15.36 -19.45 40.89
N ASP A 107 -15.54 -18.26 41.45
CA ASP A 107 -16.29 -17.16 40.80
C ASP A 107 -15.56 -16.61 39.57
N LEU A 108 -14.25 -16.34 39.67
CA LEU A 108 -13.48 -15.86 38.51
C LEU A 108 -13.31 -16.96 37.47
N PHE A 109 -13.15 -18.21 37.91
CA PHE A 109 -13.04 -19.36 37.01
C PHE A 109 -14.32 -19.53 36.18
N ALA A 110 -15.50 -19.42 36.78
CA ALA A 110 -16.78 -19.46 36.08
C ALA A 110 -16.93 -18.31 35.07
N ARG A 111 -16.63 -17.08 35.48
CA ARG A 111 -16.66 -15.90 34.56
C ARG A 111 -15.71 -16.06 33.37
N ILE A 112 -14.53 -16.67 33.54
CA ILE A 112 -13.62 -16.94 32.43
C ILE A 112 -14.19 -18.05 31.55
N GLY A 113 -14.88 -19.02 32.11
CA GLY A 113 -15.63 -20.05 31.39
C GLY A 113 -16.70 -19.47 30.47
N ASP A 114 -17.37 -18.40 30.89
CA ASP A 114 -18.46 -17.74 30.16
C ASP A 114 -17.97 -16.78 29.06
N LEU A 115 -16.67 -16.50 28.94
CA LEU A 115 -16.12 -15.67 27.86
C LEU A 115 -16.36 -16.31 26.49
N ASP A 116 -16.73 -15.49 25.54
CA ASP A 116 -16.86 -15.88 24.14
C ASP A 116 -15.56 -15.64 23.36
N LEU A 117 -15.36 -16.42 22.28
CA LEU A 117 -14.31 -16.12 21.33
C LEU A 117 -14.59 -14.77 20.68
N GLY A 118 -13.56 -13.93 20.63
CA GLY A 118 -13.67 -12.55 20.16
C GLY A 118 -13.69 -11.51 21.28
N ASP A 119 -13.97 -11.90 22.52
CA ASP A 119 -13.94 -10.98 23.66
C ASP A 119 -12.55 -10.37 23.85
N TRP A 120 -12.50 -9.08 24.17
CA TRP A 120 -11.28 -8.43 24.63
C TRP A 120 -11.17 -8.51 26.13
N VAL A 121 -10.02 -8.93 26.61
CA VAL A 121 -9.76 -9.07 28.05
C VAL A 121 -8.45 -8.42 28.46
N GLY A 122 -8.43 -7.92 29.68
CA GLY A 122 -7.24 -7.56 30.43
C GLY A 122 -6.92 -8.67 31.43
N VAL A 123 -5.67 -9.10 31.48
CA VAL A 123 -5.23 -10.23 32.31
C VAL A 123 -4.05 -9.80 33.15
N THR A 124 -4.10 -10.10 34.46
CA THR A 124 -2.95 -9.98 35.36
C THR A 124 -2.50 -11.37 35.78
N GLY A 125 -1.20 -11.57 35.92
CA GLY A 125 -0.63 -12.87 36.28
C GLY A 125 0.88 -12.89 36.24
N THR A 126 1.46 -14.09 36.29
CA THR A 126 2.91 -14.29 36.22
C THR A 126 3.27 -15.04 34.92
N VAL A 127 4.47 -14.76 34.40
CA VAL A 127 5.00 -15.47 33.22
C VAL A 127 5.45 -16.88 33.63
N MET A 128 5.11 -17.87 32.80
CA MET A 128 5.53 -19.25 32.99
C MET A 128 5.67 -19.98 31.65
N THR A 129 6.32 -21.15 31.66
CA THR A 129 6.19 -22.14 30.61
C THR A 129 5.45 -23.38 31.15
N THR A 130 4.58 -23.94 30.33
CA THR A 130 3.93 -25.21 30.67
C THR A 130 4.93 -26.37 30.63
N ARG A 131 4.58 -27.54 31.20
CA ARG A 131 5.40 -28.76 31.08
C ARG A 131 5.68 -29.20 29.65
N LYS A 132 4.88 -28.73 28.69
CA LYS A 132 5.06 -28.96 27.25
C LYS A 132 5.88 -27.87 26.56
N GLY A 133 6.39 -26.87 27.30
CA GLY A 133 7.20 -25.78 26.77
C GLY A 133 6.41 -24.58 26.23
N GLU A 134 5.08 -24.52 26.41
CA GLU A 134 4.27 -23.37 25.90
C GLU A 134 4.41 -22.18 26.85
N LEU A 135 4.89 -21.05 26.31
CA LEU A 135 4.97 -19.76 27.00
C LEU A 135 3.57 -19.27 27.35
N SER A 136 3.33 -18.99 28.63
CA SER A 136 2.01 -18.72 29.15
C SER A 136 2.01 -17.59 30.18
N VAL A 137 0.85 -16.95 30.37
CA VAL A 137 0.56 -16.18 31.58
C VAL A 137 -0.29 -17.03 32.52
N LYS A 138 0.23 -17.30 33.70
CA LYS A 138 -0.52 -17.92 34.81
C LYS A 138 -1.45 -16.87 35.40
N VAL A 139 -2.72 -17.00 35.11
CA VAL A 139 -3.73 -15.96 35.39
C VAL A 139 -3.99 -15.87 36.88
N ALA A 140 -3.88 -14.64 37.42
CA ALA A 140 -4.28 -14.30 38.79
C ALA A 140 -5.57 -13.42 38.79
N GLY A 141 -5.76 -12.61 37.76
CA GLY A 141 -6.94 -11.76 37.58
C GLY A 141 -7.30 -11.60 36.11
N LEU A 142 -8.59 -11.38 35.85
CA LEU A 142 -9.08 -11.09 34.50
C LEU A 142 -10.24 -10.11 34.55
N GLU A 143 -10.23 -9.14 33.64
CA GLU A 143 -11.25 -8.15 33.40
C GLU A 143 -11.74 -8.21 31.97
N LEU A 144 -13.05 -8.20 31.74
CA LEU A 144 -13.64 -8.05 30.41
C LEU A 144 -13.51 -6.60 29.95
N LEU A 145 -12.86 -6.35 28.82
CA LEU A 145 -12.63 -5.02 28.27
C LEU A 145 -13.60 -4.66 27.14
N SER A 146 -14.06 -5.65 26.38
CA SER A 146 -15.09 -5.46 25.37
C SER A 146 -15.75 -6.80 25.03
N LYS A 147 -17.05 -6.89 25.20
CA LYS A 147 -17.84 -8.06 24.81
C LYS A 147 -18.06 -8.08 23.32
N ALA A 148 -17.62 -9.14 22.66
CA ALA A 148 -17.87 -9.36 21.23
C ALA A 148 -19.28 -9.95 21.04
N VAL A 149 -20.22 -9.13 20.55
CA VAL A 149 -21.61 -9.59 20.32
C VAL A 149 -21.79 -10.32 18.99
N ARG A 150 -20.82 -10.26 18.08
CA ARG A 150 -20.79 -11.05 16.84
C ARG A 150 -19.72 -12.13 16.96
N PRO A 151 -20.01 -13.40 16.62
CA PRO A 151 -18.97 -14.43 16.59
C PRO A 151 -17.89 -14.10 15.56
N LEU A 152 -16.67 -14.58 15.81
CA LEU A 152 -15.58 -14.48 14.85
C LEU A 152 -15.88 -15.34 13.62
N PRO A 153 -15.31 -14.99 12.44
CA PRO A 153 -15.30 -15.88 11.29
C PRO A 153 -14.74 -17.26 11.65
N ASP A 154 -15.06 -18.28 10.85
CA ASP A 154 -14.55 -19.64 11.08
C ASP A 154 -13.02 -19.60 11.24
N LYS A 155 -12.54 -20.26 12.30
CA LYS A 155 -11.12 -20.26 12.65
C LYS A 155 -10.22 -20.91 11.60
N TRP A 156 -10.75 -21.90 10.89
CA TRP A 156 -9.95 -22.73 9.99
C TRP A 156 -9.95 -22.20 8.54
N HIS A 157 -10.99 -21.49 8.17
CA HIS A 157 -11.16 -21.00 6.79
C HIS A 157 -11.14 -19.47 6.71
N GLY A 158 -11.28 -18.75 7.84
CA GLY A 158 -11.40 -17.29 7.88
C GLY A 158 -12.62 -16.81 7.08
N LEU A 159 -12.48 -15.64 6.46
CA LEU A 159 -13.37 -15.19 5.41
C LEU A 159 -12.82 -15.71 4.09
N THR A 160 -13.50 -16.69 3.48
CA THR A 160 -13.06 -17.32 2.21
C THR A 160 -13.39 -16.46 1.00
N ASP A 161 -14.52 -15.75 1.04
CA ASP A 161 -14.91 -14.83 -0.01
C ASP A 161 -14.06 -13.57 -0.01
N THR A 162 -13.40 -13.30 -1.14
CA THR A 162 -12.46 -12.19 -1.31
C THR A 162 -13.13 -10.83 -1.20
N ASP A 163 -14.36 -10.68 -1.71
CA ASP A 163 -15.10 -9.41 -1.62
C ASP A 163 -15.47 -9.09 -0.17
N THR A 164 -15.94 -10.08 0.58
CA THR A 164 -16.21 -9.98 2.02
C THR A 164 -14.96 -9.63 2.82
N ARG A 165 -13.79 -10.20 2.50
CA ARG A 165 -12.52 -9.84 3.14
C ARG A 165 -12.18 -8.35 2.98
N TYR A 166 -12.41 -7.78 1.82
CA TYR A 166 -12.13 -6.37 1.58
C TYR A 166 -13.17 -5.45 2.22
N ARG A 167 -14.46 -5.83 2.24
CA ARG A 167 -15.53 -5.08 2.90
C ARG A 167 -15.42 -5.11 4.42
N GLN A 168 -15.21 -6.30 4.98
CA GLN A 168 -15.08 -6.54 6.41
C GLN A 168 -13.60 -6.68 6.81
N ARG A 169 -12.76 -5.76 6.38
CA ARG A 169 -11.31 -5.80 6.64
C ARG A 169 -10.97 -5.97 8.13
N TYR A 170 -11.78 -5.41 9.03
CA TYR A 170 -11.65 -5.61 10.46
C TYR A 170 -11.80 -7.08 10.88
N ALA A 171 -12.64 -7.83 10.21
CA ALA A 171 -12.81 -9.27 10.45
C ALA A 171 -11.69 -10.10 9.78
N ASP A 172 -11.27 -9.72 8.56
CA ASP A 172 -10.11 -10.29 7.87
C ASP A 172 -8.84 -10.13 8.72
N LEU A 173 -8.58 -8.95 9.28
CA LEU A 173 -7.43 -8.70 10.16
C LEU A 173 -7.47 -9.52 11.47
N ILE A 174 -8.63 -9.98 11.92
CA ILE A 174 -8.73 -10.86 13.10
C ILE A 174 -8.33 -12.29 12.74
N SER A 175 -8.70 -12.78 11.56
CA SER A 175 -8.63 -14.19 11.19
C SER A 175 -7.54 -14.54 10.18
N ASN A 176 -6.89 -13.54 9.56
CA ASN A 176 -5.96 -13.73 8.46
C ASN A 176 -4.60 -13.07 8.75
N ASP A 177 -3.60 -13.90 9.03
CA ASP A 177 -2.26 -13.41 9.36
C ASP A 177 -1.53 -12.83 8.13
N ASP A 178 -1.83 -13.29 6.90
CA ASP A 178 -1.25 -12.72 5.68
C ASP A 178 -1.74 -11.29 5.45
N ALA A 179 -3.02 -11.00 5.72
CA ALA A 179 -3.54 -9.64 5.67
C ALA A 179 -2.82 -8.74 6.70
N ARG A 180 -2.64 -9.21 7.94
CA ARG A 180 -1.88 -8.49 8.97
C ARG A 180 -0.44 -8.22 8.53
N ARG A 181 0.23 -9.24 7.99
CA ARG A 181 1.61 -9.15 7.49
C ARG A 181 1.72 -8.11 6.38
N ALA A 182 0.80 -8.08 5.40
CA ALA A 182 0.84 -7.11 4.31
C ALA A 182 0.80 -5.66 4.82
N PHE A 183 -0.04 -5.35 5.81
CA PHE A 183 -0.11 -4.01 6.40
C PHE A 183 1.07 -3.70 7.32
N ALA A 184 1.65 -4.68 8.00
CA ALA A 184 2.89 -4.50 8.76
C ALA A 184 4.06 -4.16 7.83
N VAL A 185 4.19 -4.87 6.69
CA VAL A 185 5.17 -4.58 5.63
C VAL A 185 4.96 -3.16 5.07
N ARG A 186 3.72 -2.77 4.74
CA ARG A 186 3.41 -1.41 4.29
C ARG A 186 3.88 -0.34 5.28
N HIS A 187 3.58 -0.55 6.57
CA HIS A 187 4.01 0.38 7.61
C HIS A 187 5.54 0.48 7.68
N ALA A 188 6.24 -0.65 7.63
CA ALA A 188 7.69 -0.69 7.68
C ALA A 188 8.33 0.00 6.47
N ILE A 189 7.79 -0.16 5.26
CA ILE A 189 8.24 0.53 4.03
C ILE A 189 8.14 2.05 4.22
N ILE A 190 6.97 2.57 4.64
CA ILE A 190 6.76 4.00 4.83
C ILE A 190 7.71 4.56 5.92
N ALA A 191 7.88 3.84 7.02
CA ALA A 191 8.79 4.24 8.09
C ALA A 191 10.25 4.24 7.62
N SER A 192 10.66 3.26 6.81
CA SER A 192 11.99 3.18 6.19
C SER A 192 12.26 4.36 5.27
N PHE A 193 11.32 4.67 4.38
CA PHE A 193 11.43 5.79 3.45
C PHE A 193 11.63 7.11 4.17
N ARG A 194 10.79 7.39 5.18
CA ARG A 194 10.91 8.60 6.01
C ARG A 194 12.29 8.73 6.68
N ARG A 195 12.81 7.64 7.24
CA ARG A 195 14.15 7.63 7.86
C ARG A 195 15.25 7.88 6.83
N THR A 196 15.20 7.20 5.70
CA THR A 196 16.21 7.32 4.64
C THR A 196 16.21 8.73 4.04
N LEU A 197 15.05 9.30 3.77
CA LEU A 197 14.93 10.65 3.23
C LEU A 197 15.33 11.73 4.24
N ALA A 198 14.93 11.59 5.50
CA ALA A 198 15.36 12.51 6.56
C ALA A 198 16.89 12.51 6.75
N ALA A 199 17.55 11.34 6.62
CA ALA A 199 19.01 11.25 6.67
C ALA A 199 19.71 11.89 5.46
N LYS A 200 18.98 12.24 4.41
CA LYS A 200 19.44 12.94 3.21
C LYS A 200 18.95 14.41 3.15
N ASP A 201 18.49 14.94 4.26
CA ASP A 201 17.99 16.32 4.40
C ASP A 201 16.75 16.63 3.54
N PHE A 202 15.93 15.62 3.20
CA PHE A 202 14.64 15.87 2.59
C PHE A 202 13.61 16.29 3.63
N ILE A 203 12.79 17.28 3.27
CA ILE A 203 11.69 17.79 4.08
C ILE A 203 10.38 17.15 3.60
N GLU A 204 9.65 16.50 4.52
CA GLU A 204 8.27 16.04 4.24
C GLU A 204 7.35 17.25 4.25
N VAL A 205 6.55 17.39 3.19
CA VAL A 205 5.59 18.49 3.05
C VAL A 205 4.21 17.96 2.73
N GLU A 206 3.20 18.81 2.89
CA GLU A 206 1.82 18.55 2.50
C GLU A 206 1.37 19.62 1.51
N THR A 207 0.79 19.19 0.39
CA THR A 207 0.24 20.07 -0.64
C THR A 207 -1.26 19.85 -0.80
N PRO A 208 -2.01 20.77 -1.43
CA PRO A 208 -3.46 20.62 -1.54
C PRO A 208 -3.91 19.34 -2.24
N VAL A 209 -4.96 18.72 -1.71
CA VAL A 209 -5.68 17.61 -2.39
C VAL A 209 -6.66 18.17 -3.44
N LEU A 210 -7.24 19.34 -3.17
CA LEU A 210 -8.16 20.02 -4.08
C LEU A 210 -7.38 20.98 -4.97
N HIS A 211 -7.43 20.75 -6.26
CA HIS A 211 -6.74 21.55 -7.28
C HIS A 211 -7.74 22.36 -8.11
N VAL A 212 -7.34 23.54 -8.53
CA VAL A 212 -8.10 24.37 -9.50
C VAL A 212 -7.93 23.81 -10.91
N GLU A 213 -6.71 23.37 -11.24
CA GLU A 213 -6.38 22.70 -12.50
C GLU A 213 -5.86 21.29 -12.22
N ALA A 214 -6.26 20.33 -13.03
CA ALA A 214 -5.72 18.97 -12.94
C ALA A 214 -4.46 18.88 -13.81
N GLY A 215 -3.34 18.44 -13.22
CA GLY A 215 -2.06 18.35 -13.93
C GLY A 215 -1.05 17.46 -13.20
N GLY A 216 0.14 17.28 -13.81
CA GLY A 216 1.24 16.46 -13.28
C GLY A 216 1.15 14.97 -13.64
N ALA A 217 0.15 14.55 -14.40
CA ALA A 217 0.02 13.18 -14.90
C ALA A 217 -0.99 13.12 -16.05
N HIS A 218 -0.92 12.05 -16.85
CA HIS A 218 -1.98 11.69 -17.80
C HIS A 218 -3.00 10.81 -17.07
N ALA A 219 -4.12 11.39 -16.65
CA ALA A 219 -5.18 10.66 -15.95
C ALA A 219 -6.48 11.46 -15.95
N ARG A 220 -7.61 10.78 -15.86
CA ARG A 220 -8.91 11.44 -15.71
C ARG A 220 -9.14 11.84 -14.25
N PRO A 221 -9.38 13.12 -13.91
CA PRO A 221 -9.62 13.56 -12.54
C PRO A 221 -11.05 13.27 -12.07
N PHE A 222 -11.22 13.15 -10.73
CA PHE A 222 -12.52 13.36 -10.09
C PHE A 222 -12.78 14.83 -9.93
N THR A 223 -14.04 15.26 -10.12
CA THR A 223 -14.50 16.65 -9.98
C THR A 223 -15.31 16.84 -8.73
N THR A 224 -15.25 18.02 -8.14
CA THR A 224 -16.08 18.45 -7.01
C THR A 224 -16.41 19.94 -7.13
N HIS A 225 -17.20 20.49 -6.20
CA HIS A 225 -17.61 21.88 -6.19
C HIS A 225 -17.46 22.48 -4.80
N HIS A 226 -16.84 23.68 -4.73
CA HIS A 226 -16.73 24.46 -3.50
C HIS A 226 -17.92 25.43 -3.38
N ASN A 227 -18.91 25.10 -2.57
CA ASN A 227 -20.17 25.83 -2.51
C ASN A 227 -20.02 27.31 -2.13
N ALA A 228 -19.16 27.64 -1.16
CA ALA A 228 -19.01 29.02 -0.69
C ALA A 228 -18.30 29.95 -1.69
N LEU A 229 -17.44 29.40 -2.52
CA LEU A 229 -16.73 30.15 -3.56
C LEU A 229 -17.36 29.98 -4.95
N ASP A 230 -18.40 29.14 -5.05
CA ASP A 230 -19.07 28.80 -6.31
C ASP A 230 -18.10 28.44 -7.43
N MET A 231 -17.18 27.53 -7.13
CA MET A 231 -16.12 27.12 -8.08
C MET A 231 -15.95 25.60 -8.15
N GLY A 232 -15.70 25.11 -9.37
CA GLY A 232 -15.31 23.72 -9.62
C GLY A 232 -13.88 23.46 -9.15
N LEU A 233 -13.64 22.27 -8.63
CA LEU A 233 -12.33 21.79 -8.21
C LEU A 233 -12.13 20.35 -8.68
N TYR A 234 -10.88 19.94 -8.72
CA TYR A 234 -10.46 18.58 -9.03
C TYR A 234 -9.78 17.93 -7.81
N LEU A 235 -9.97 16.64 -7.61
CA LEU A 235 -9.07 15.87 -6.75
C LEU A 235 -7.76 15.64 -7.49
N ARG A 236 -6.63 15.86 -6.83
CA ARG A 236 -5.29 15.77 -7.44
C ARG A 236 -5.03 14.39 -8.06
N ILE A 237 -4.44 14.37 -9.22
CA ILE A 237 -4.01 13.17 -9.96
C ILE A 237 -2.50 12.88 -9.79
N ALA A 238 -1.73 13.85 -9.28
CA ALA A 238 -0.31 13.81 -8.97
C ALA A 238 0.03 14.85 -7.89
N LEU A 239 1.22 14.80 -7.32
CA LEU A 239 1.75 15.75 -6.34
C LEU A 239 2.68 16.78 -7.00
N GLU A 240 3.18 16.48 -8.16
CA GLU A 240 4.29 17.05 -8.92
C GLU A 240 4.31 18.59 -8.97
N LEU A 241 3.29 19.20 -9.56
CA LEU A 241 3.33 20.64 -9.88
C LEU A 241 3.41 21.52 -8.62
N HIS A 242 2.85 21.08 -7.49
CA HIS A 242 2.97 21.79 -6.24
C HIS A 242 4.35 21.63 -5.60
N LEU A 243 4.94 20.43 -5.67
CA LEU A 243 6.28 20.18 -5.14
C LEU A 243 7.35 20.96 -5.92
N LYS A 244 7.21 21.03 -7.25
CA LYS A 244 8.09 21.86 -8.09
C LYS A 244 8.00 23.37 -7.75
N ARG A 245 6.80 23.88 -7.39
CA ARG A 245 6.64 25.27 -6.92
C ARG A 245 7.42 25.50 -5.62
N LEU A 246 7.55 24.48 -4.74
CA LEU A 246 8.37 24.59 -3.53
C LEU A 246 9.86 24.63 -3.86
N ILE A 247 10.31 23.88 -4.88
CA ILE A 247 11.69 23.99 -5.40
C ILE A 247 11.99 25.39 -5.92
N VAL A 248 11.08 25.98 -6.68
CA VAL A 248 11.19 27.38 -7.13
C VAL A 248 11.28 28.32 -5.91
N GLY A 249 10.54 28.04 -4.85
CA GLY A 249 10.56 28.79 -3.59
C GLY A 249 11.82 28.59 -2.74
N GLY A 250 12.78 27.75 -3.19
CA GLY A 250 14.06 27.53 -2.51
C GLY A 250 14.09 26.37 -1.51
N MET A 251 13.06 25.51 -1.49
CA MET A 251 13.08 24.25 -0.74
C MET A 251 13.82 23.19 -1.58
N GLU A 252 15.12 23.03 -1.33
CA GLU A 252 16.01 22.27 -2.23
C GLU A 252 15.72 20.75 -2.30
N ARG A 253 15.13 20.16 -1.22
CA ARG A 253 14.83 18.74 -1.13
C ARG A 253 13.50 18.55 -0.43
N VAL A 254 12.49 18.17 -1.19
CA VAL A 254 11.13 17.96 -0.68
C VAL A 254 10.58 16.62 -1.10
N TYR A 255 9.71 16.05 -0.28
CA TYR A 255 8.89 14.91 -0.65
C TYR A 255 7.52 14.98 0.00
N GLU A 256 6.57 14.30 -0.61
CA GLU A 256 5.24 14.07 -0.04
C GLU A 256 4.84 12.61 -0.24
N ILE A 257 4.28 11.99 0.81
CA ILE A 257 3.59 10.69 0.71
C ILE A 257 2.10 10.99 0.82
N GLY A 258 1.39 10.93 -0.30
CA GLY A 258 0.01 11.38 -0.37
C GLY A 258 -0.92 10.49 -1.20
N ARG A 259 -2.22 10.66 -0.96
CA ARG A 259 -3.25 10.08 -1.83
C ARG A 259 -3.36 10.88 -3.11
N VAL A 260 -3.47 10.14 -4.21
CA VAL A 260 -3.85 10.66 -5.53
C VAL A 260 -5.06 9.91 -6.04
N PHE A 261 -5.80 10.55 -6.93
CA PHE A 261 -7.14 10.13 -7.32
C PHE A 261 -7.24 10.12 -8.85
N ARG A 262 -7.46 8.94 -9.44
CA ARG A 262 -7.62 8.79 -10.90
C ARG A 262 -8.94 8.11 -11.18
N ASN A 263 -9.83 8.80 -11.90
CA ASN A 263 -11.19 8.31 -12.21
C ASN A 263 -11.14 7.29 -13.36
N GLU A 264 -10.51 6.18 -13.10
CA GLU A 264 -10.23 5.11 -14.04
C GLU A 264 -10.88 3.79 -13.60
N GLY A 265 -10.74 2.75 -14.42
CA GLY A 265 -11.25 1.41 -14.11
C GLY A 265 -10.55 0.75 -12.93
N ILE A 266 -11.28 -0.10 -12.21
CA ILE A 266 -10.75 -0.90 -11.11
C ILE A 266 -10.22 -2.23 -11.66
N SER A 267 -8.99 -2.59 -11.29
CA SER A 267 -8.36 -3.86 -11.68
C SER A 267 -7.54 -4.42 -10.50
N PRO A 268 -6.94 -5.61 -10.61
CA PRO A 268 -6.00 -6.11 -9.61
C PRO A 268 -4.80 -5.18 -9.37
N ARG A 269 -4.47 -4.30 -10.32
CA ARG A 269 -3.33 -3.38 -10.27
C ARG A 269 -3.72 -1.91 -10.07
N HIS A 270 -5.03 -1.57 -10.20
CA HIS A 270 -5.52 -0.19 -10.19
C HIS A 270 -6.68 -0.04 -9.21
N ASN A 271 -6.59 1.00 -8.39
CA ASN A 271 -7.66 1.48 -7.52
C ASN A 271 -7.81 2.99 -7.77
N PRO A 272 -9.02 3.55 -7.82
CA PRO A 272 -9.21 4.96 -8.15
C PRO A 272 -8.58 5.94 -7.14
N GLU A 273 -8.28 5.45 -5.95
CA GLU A 273 -7.57 6.16 -4.90
C GLU A 273 -6.38 5.29 -4.45
N PHE A 274 -5.17 5.82 -4.52
CA PHE A 274 -3.95 5.10 -4.17
C PHE A 274 -2.89 6.05 -3.59
N THR A 275 -1.81 5.51 -3.03
CA THR A 275 -0.75 6.30 -2.41
C THR A 275 0.45 6.40 -3.33
N MET A 276 0.87 7.63 -3.61
CA MET A 276 2.16 7.91 -4.23
C MET A 276 3.11 8.57 -3.21
N MET A 277 4.39 8.38 -3.42
CA MET A 277 5.43 9.25 -2.89
C MET A 277 6.09 9.96 -4.07
N GLU A 278 6.23 11.27 -3.98
CA GLU A 278 7.01 12.05 -4.93
C GLU A 278 8.12 12.81 -4.23
N ILE A 279 9.29 12.85 -4.85
CA ILE A 279 10.52 13.45 -4.35
C ILE A 279 11.05 14.42 -5.39
N TYR A 280 11.52 15.59 -4.96
CA TYR A 280 12.20 16.56 -5.82
C TYR A 280 13.47 17.04 -5.15
N GLN A 281 14.59 17.01 -5.90
CA GLN A 281 15.91 17.43 -5.43
C GLN A 281 16.51 18.45 -6.39
N ALA A 282 16.69 19.67 -5.91
CA ALA A 282 17.44 20.70 -6.63
C ALA A 282 18.92 20.31 -6.79
N PHE A 283 19.55 20.81 -7.87
CA PHE A 283 20.96 20.59 -8.23
C PHE A 283 21.31 19.10 -8.50
N GLY A 284 20.30 18.28 -8.81
CA GLY A 284 20.42 16.90 -9.23
C GLY A 284 19.77 16.66 -10.60
N ASP A 285 20.05 15.52 -11.17
CA ASP A 285 19.42 15.04 -12.43
C ASP A 285 18.79 13.64 -12.22
N TYR A 286 18.28 13.05 -13.30
CA TYR A 286 17.63 11.74 -13.27
C TYR A 286 18.55 10.61 -12.78
N SER A 287 19.89 10.75 -12.90
CA SER A 287 20.85 9.74 -12.39
C SER A 287 20.92 9.77 -10.86
N ASP A 288 20.81 10.96 -10.23
CA ASP A 288 20.79 11.09 -8.79
C ASP A 288 19.52 10.46 -8.20
N VAL A 289 18.36 10.70 -8.82
CA VAL A 289 17.11 10.12 -8.34
C VAL A 289 16.98 8.62 -8.64
N MET A 290 17.63 8.10 -9.68
CA MET A 290 17.82 6.64 -9.85
C MET A 290 18.60 6.04 -8.68
N ALA A 291 19.70 6.66 -8.25
CA ALA A 291 20.49 6.20 -7.11
C ALA A 291 19.71 6.25 -5.79
N ILE A 292 18.89 7.30 -5.57
CA ILE A 292 17.99 7.38 -4.44
C ILE A 292 16.95 6.24 -4.50
N THR A 293 16.41 5.93 -5.68
CA THR A 293 15.44 4.85 -5.86
C THR A 293 16.02 3.49 -5.47
N GLU A 294 17.23 3.16 -5.94
CA GLU A 294 17.93 1.92 -5.59
C GLU A 294 18.11 1.79 -4.07
N GLU A 295 18.53 2.86 -3.40
CA GLU A 295 18.71 2.86 -1.94
C GLU A 295 17.39 2.72 -1.17
N LEU A 296 16.33 3.43 -1.58
CA LEU A 296 15.02 3.36 -0.96
C LEU A 296 14.43 1.94 -1.06
N PHE A 297 14.53 1.31 -2.22
CA PHE A 297 14.00 -0.04 -2.44
C PHE A 297 14.75 -1.09 -1.61
N ALA A 298 16.08 -1.03 -1.62
CA ALA A 298 16.93 -1.96 -0.85
C ALA A 298 16.71 -1.81 0.67
N THR A 299 16.69 -0.57 1.18
CA THR A 299 16.47 -0.30 2.61
C THR A 299 15.06 -0.69 3.05
N ALA A 300 14.05 -0.37 2.27
CA ALA A 300 12.66 -0.71 2.59
C ALA A 300 12.45 -2.23 2.66
N ALA A 301 12.98 -2.99 1.71
CA ALA A 301 12.89 -4.45 1.74
C ALA A 301 13.59 -5.03 2.99
N ARG A 302 14.83 -4.58 3.27
CA ARG A 302 15.57 -5.03 4.45
C ARG A 302 14.83 -4.73 5.75
N ASP A 303 14.29 -3.52 5.89
CA ASP A 303 13.56 -3.09 7.10
C ASP A 303 12.21 -3.81 7.24
N ALA A 304 11.54 -4.11 6.13
CA ALA A 304 10.19 -4.69 6.15
C ALA A 304 10.19 -6.22 6.29
N ILE A 305 11.13 -6.91 5.64
CA ILE A 305 11.14 -8.38 5.56
C ILE A 305 12.49 -9.00 5.95
N GLY A 306 13.47 -8.21 6.43
CA GLY A 306 14.79 -8.69 6.88
C GLY A 306 15.76 -9.07 5.76
N THR A 307 15.39 -8.91 4.48
CA THR A 307 16.21 -9.24 3.32
C THR A 307 15.91 -8.29 2.17
N THR A 308 16.83 -8.15 1.22
CA THR A 308 16.61 -7.41 -0.03
C THR A 308 16.07 -8.29 -1.15
N VAL A 309 16.05 -9.61 -0.94
CA VAL A 309 15.54 -10.57 -1.91
C VAL A 309 14.04 -10.72 -1.75
N VAL A 310 13.29 -10.41 -2.79
CA VAL A 310 11.84 -10.55 -2.88
C VAL A 310 11.47 -11.70 -3.82
N ASP A 311 10.31 -12.31 -3.59
CA ASP A 311 9.73 -13.30 -4.50
C ASP A 311 8.85 -12.60 -5.54
N VAL A 312 9.10 -12.89 -6.81
CA VAL A 312 8.29 -12.41 -7.94
C VAL A 312 7.83 -13.61 -8.74
N ASN A 313 6.61 -14.07 -8.48
CA ASN A 313 6.03 -15.24 -9.14
C ASN A 313 6.92 -16.50 -9.06
N GLY A 314 7.56 -16.75 -7.91
CA GLY A 314 8.46 -17.87 -7.69
C GLY A 314 9.93 -17.62 -8.13
N LEU A 315 10.25 -16.43 -8.61
CA LEU A 315 11.61 -16.02 -8.95
C LEU A 315 12.17 -15.11 -7.85
N SER A 316 13.40 -15.40 -7.41
CA SER A 316 14.12 -14.56 -6.44
C SER A 316 14.72 -13.35 -7.15
N VAL A 317 14.35 -12.14 -6.71
CA VAL A 317 14.82 -10.87 -7.26
C VAL A 317 15.49 -10.07 -6.14
N ASP A 318 16.75 -9.67 -6.32
CA ASP A 318 17.49 -8.89 -5.32
C ASP A 318 17.42 -7.40 -5.61
N LEU A 319 16.86 -6.64 -4.67
CA LEU A 319 16.72 -5.18 -4.72
C LEU A 319 17.96 -4.43 -4.21
N ALA A 320 19.04 -5.12 -3.79
CA ALA A 320 20.31 -4.50 -3.36
C ALA A 320 21.35 -4.39 -4.47
N GLN A 321 21.16 -5.06 -5.60
CA GLN A 321 22.08 -5.01 -6.72
C GLN A 321 21.88 -3.73 -7.52
N PRO A 322 22.93 -3.22 -8.20
CA PRO A 322 22.73 -2.15 -9.17
C PRO A 322 21.68 -2.56 -10.20
N PHE A 323 20.67 -1.71 -10.41
CA PHE A 323 19.59 -2.01 -11.34
C PHE A 323 20.10 -1.87 -12.78
N ARG A 324 19.64 -2.76 -13.68
CA ARG A 324 19.92 -2.67 -15.11
C ARG A 324 19.41 -1.32 -15.64
N ARG A 325 20.18 -0.67 -16.52
CA ARG A 325 19.78 0.55 -17.23
C ARG A 325 19.79 0.24 -18.71
N VAL A 326 18.68 0.50 -19.39
CA VAL A 326 18.50 0.20 -20.82
C VAL A 326 17.54 1.22 -21.43
N ARG A 327 17.80 1.64 -22.67
CA ARG A 327 16.89 2.58 -23.37
C ARG A 327 15.66 1.83 -23.89
N MET A 328 14.52 2.51 -23.90
CA MET A 328 13.28 1.98 -24.47
C MET A 328 13.47 1.51 -25.91
N ILE A 329 14.12 2.33 -26.74
CA ILE A 329 14.38 2.01 -28.15
C ILE A 329 15.25 0.77 -28.33
N ASP A 330 16.19 0.50 -27.43
CA ASP A 330 17.05 -0.70 -27.47
C ASP A 330 16.24 -1.96 -27.13
N LEU A 331 15.31 -1.88 -26.18
CA LEU A 331 14.41 -2.98 -25.85
C LEU A 331 13.47 -3.31 -27.01
N VAL A 332 12.91 -2.31 -27.67
CA VAL A 332 12.11 -2.53 -28.89
C VAL A 332 12.95 -3.18 -29.99
N HIS A 333 14.20 -2.72 -30.15
CA HIS A 333 15.13 -3.37 -31.09
C HIS A 333 15.42 -4.83 -30.74
N GLU A 334 15.69 -5.14 -29.46
CA GLU A 334 15.90 -6.52 -28.97
C GLU A 334 14.74 -7.45 -29.36
N LYS A 335 13.49 -6.93 -29.34
CA LYS A 335 12.28 -7.71 -29.62
C LYS A 335 11.91 -7.83 -31.11
N THR A 336 12.16 -6.77 -31.87
CA THR A 336 11.70 -6.69 -33.26
C THR A 336 12.81 -7.02 -34.28
N GLY A 337 14.09 -6.93 -33.84
CA GLY A 337 15.27 -6.97 -34.72
C GLY A 337 15.43 -5.72 -35.58
N VAL A 338 14.59 -4.67 -35.38
CA VAL A 338 14.60 -3.44 -36.14
C VAL A 338 14.96 -2.28 -35.21
N ALA A 339 15.97 -1.49 -35.57
CA ALA A 339 16.28 -0.28 -34.83
C ALA A 339 15.17 0.76 -35.03
N VAL A 340 14.67 1.30 -33.92
CA VAL A 340 13.61 2.32 -33.89
C VAL A 340 14.14 3.61 -33.27
N HIS A 341 13.60 4.75 -33.75
CA HIS A 341 13.91 6.06 -33.22
C HIS A 341 12.75 7.04 -33.47
N PRO A 342 12.43 7.98 -32.53
CA PRO A 342 11.31 8.90 -32.70
C PRO A 342 11.41 9.84 -33.91
N SER A 343 12.61 10.06 -34.45
CA SER A 343 12.81 10.83 -35.68
C SER A 343 12.45 10.10 -36.97
N GLN A 344 12.15 8.80 -36.90
CA GLN A 344 11.75 8.03 -38.09
C GLN A 344 10.34 8.41 -38.56
N PRO A 345 10.04 8.21 -39.85
CA PRO A 345 8.67 8.42 -40.37
C PRO A 345 7.67 7.54 -39.60
N VAL A 346 6.57 8.13 -39.20
CA VAL A 346 5.52 7.46 -38.41
C VAL A 346 4.94 6.22 -39.11
N ASP A 347 4.87 6.25 -40.44
CA ASP A 347 4.33 5.14 -41.25
C ASP A 347 5.23 3.90 -41.19
N ASP A 348 6.55 4.07 -41.10
CA ASP A 348 7.50 2.96 -40.93
C ASP A 348 7.27 2.26 -39.58
N LEU A 349 7.06 3.04 -38.52
CA LEU A 349 6.77 2.51 -37.18
C LEU A 349 5.38 1.88 -37.10
N ARG A 350 4.37 2.43 -37.81
CA ARG A 350 3.06 1.78 -37.93
C ARG A 350 3.15 0.44 -38.65
N ALA A 351 3.95 0.37 -39.73
CA ALA A 351 4.18 -0.90 -40.42
C ALA A 351 4.89 -1.94 -39.55
N LEU A 352 5.85 -1.51 -38.71
CA LEU A 352 6.51 -2.35 -37.74
C LEU A 352 5.52 -2.84 -36.67
N ALA A 353 4.70 -1.94 -36.09
CA ALA A 353 3.67 -2.29 -35.10
C ALA A 353 2.68 -3.31 -35.67
N ALA A 354 2.19 -3.09 -36.88
CA ALA A 354 1.30 -4.03 -37.56
C ALA A 354 1.92 -5.41 -37.77
N LYS A 355 3.21 -5.49 -38.12
CA LYS A 355 3.98 -6.75 -38.25
C LYS A 355 4.01 -7.53 -36.93
N HIS A 356 4.02 -6.86 -35.79
CA HIS A 356 4.04 -7.47 -34.45
C HIS A 356 2.65 -7.54 -33.80
N ASN A 357 1.58 -7.28 -34.55
CA ASN A 357 0.19 -7.26 -34.06
C ASN A 357 -0.06 -6.24 -32.94
N VAL A 358 0.70 -5.16 -32.90
CA VAL A 358 0.50 -4.03 -31.99
C VAL A 358 -0.45 -3.04 -32.67
N ARG A 359 -1.56 -2.72 -31.98
CA ARG A 359 -2.55 -1.77 -32.47
C ARG A 359 -2.00 -0.35 -32.42
N THR A 360 -2.28 0.45 -33.42
CA THR A 360 -1.96 1.89 -33.44
C THR A 360 -3.19 2.72 -33.77
N GLU A 361 -3.19 3.97 -33.31
CA GLU A 361 -4.27 4.92 -33.62
C GLU A 361 -3.77 6.02 -34.58
N PRO A 362 -4.66 6.56 -35.45
CA PRO A 362 -4.25 7.53 -36.50
C PRO A 362 -3.57 8.79 -35.97
N GLN A 363 -3.93 9.23 -34.75
CA GLN A 363 -3.40 10.45 -34.12
C GLN A 363 -2.05 10.25 -33.44
N TRP A 364 -1.57 9.00 -33.24
CA TRP A 364 -0.31 8.75 -32.58
C TRP A 364 0.89 9.10 -33.45
N GLY A 365 1.85 9.79 -32.85
CA GLY A 365 3.14 10.05 -33.45
C GLY A 365 4.14 8.90 -33.25
N SER A 366 5.36 9.12 -33.70
CA SER A 366 6.43 8.11 -33.65
C SER A 366 6.78 7.71 -32.24
N GLY A 367 6.78 8.66 -31.29
CA GLY A 367 7.11 8.39 -29.88
C GLY A 367 6.09 7.48 -29.22
N LYS A 368 4.79 7.75 -29.39
CA LYS A 368 3.72 6.93 -28.82
C LYS A 368 3.70 5.52 -29.40
N ILE A 369 3.98 5.36 -30.69
CA ILE A 369 4.06 4.02 -31.32
C ILE A 369 5.23 3.21 -30.76
N ILE A 370 6.37 3.85 -30.48
CA ILE A 370 7.53 3.17 -29.85
C ILE A 370 7.19 2.72 -28.43
N GLU A 371 6.49 3.55 -27.65
CA GLU A 371 6.01 3.18 -26.32
C GLU A 371 5.07 1.96 -26.37
N GLU A 372 4.08 1.96 -27.26
CA GLU A 372 3.16 0.81 -27.42
C GLU A 372 3.87 -0.48 -27.86
N LEU A 373 4.89 -0.36 -28.71
CA LEU A 373 5.74 -1.50 -29.06
C LEU A 373 6.51 -2.02 -27.85
N PHE A 374 7.05 -1.13 -27.03
CA PHE A 374 7.74 -1.49 -25.79
C PHE A 374 6.79 -2.18 -24.80
N GLU A 375 5.63 -1.58 -24.50
CA GLU A 375 4.64 -2.15 -23.57
C GLU A 375 4.18 -3.55 -24.01
N ALA A 376 3.85 -3.70 -25.30
CA ALA A 376 3.35 -4.95 -25.82
C ALA A 376 4.40 -6.07 -25.86
N LEU A 377 5.67 -5.75 -26.18
CA LEU A 377 6.67 -6.74 -26.53
C LEU A 377 7.75 -6.98 -25.47
N ALA A 378 8.06 -5.98 -24.63
CA ALA A 378 9.21 -6.01 -23.73
C ALA A 378 8.89 -5.85 -22.25
N GLU A 379 7.90 -5.03 -21.89
CA GLU A 379 7.60 -4.67 -20.50
C GLU A 379 7.42 -5.88 -19.60
N HIS A 380 6.58 -6.82 -20.01
CA HIS A 380 6.21 -8.01 -19.23
C HIS A 380 7.40 -8.96 -18.94
N GLU A 381 8.51 -8.84 -19.65
CA GLU A 381 9.72 -9.64 -19.45
C GLU A 381 10.73 -8.99 -18.48
N LEU A 382 10.50 -7.74 -18.04
CA LEU A 382 11.37 -7.01 -17.12
C LEU A 382 11.19 -7.50 -15.68
N ILE A 383 11.64 -8.73 -15.40
CA ILE A 383 11.48 -9.35 -14.09
C ILE A 383 12.47 -8.79 -13.06
N ALA A 384 13.76 -8.72 -13.43
CA ALA A 384 14.79 -8.09 -12.61
C ALA A 384 14.63 -6.56 -12.61
N PRO A 385 15.05 -5.86 -11.54
CA PRO A 385 14.96 -4.41 -11.46
C PRO A 385 15.66 -3.75 -12.65
N THR A 386 14.90 -3.02 -13.45
CA THR A 386 15.38 -2.41 -14.69
C THR A 386 14.86 -1.00 -14.85
N PHE A 387 15.75 -0.04 -14.91
CA PHE A 387 15.44 1.32 -15.36
C PHE A 387 15.38 1.33 -16.89
N VAL A 388 14.21 1.60 -17.43
CA VAL A 388 13.99 1.89 -18.84
C VAL A 388 14.16 3.38 -19.03
N THR A 389 15.12 3.81 -19.83
CA THR A 389 15.51 5.22 -20.02
C THR A 389 15.27 5.69 -21.45
N GLY A 390 15.40 7.00 -21.70
CA GLY A 390 15.32 7.55 -23.05
C GLY A 390 13.91 7.47 -23.64
N HIS A 391 12.92 7.86 -22.85
CA HIS A 391 11.54 7.96 -23.32
C HIS A 391 11.42 9.07 -24.37
N PRO A 392 10.59 8.90 -25.41
CA PRO A 392 10.32 9.94 -26.39
C PRO A 392 9.79 11.24 -25.80
N VAL A 393 10.20 12.36 -26.39
CA VAL A 393 9.73 13.70 -25.99
C VAL A 393 8.21 13.81 -26.06
N GLU A 394 7.59 13.23 -27.09
CA GLU A 394 6.14 13.26 -27.34
C GLU A 394 5.29 12.78 -26.15
N ILE A 395 5.82 11.80 -25.39
CA ILE A 395 5.11 11.18 -24.26
C ILE A 395 5.66 11.63 -22.90
N SER A 396 6.46 12.69 -22.85
CA SER A 396 7.17 13.13 -21.65
C SER A 396 7.09 14.65 -21.47
N PRO A 397 5.87 15.22 -21.25
CA PRO A 397 5.66 16.66 -21.32
C PRO A 397 6.35 17.47 -20.20
N LEU A 398 6.73 16.84 -19.10
CA LEU A 398 7.34 17.49 -17.94
C LEU A 398 8.83 17.16 -17.77
N ALA A 399 9.35 16.27 -18.62
CA ALA A 399 10.74 15.84 -18.60
C ALA A 399 11.62 16.69 -19.51
N ARG A 400 12.86 16.92 -19.08
CA ARG A 400 13.88 17.63 -19.86
C ARG A 400 14.36 16.78 -21.03
N ILE A 401 14.65 17.42 -22.16
CA ILE A 401 15.27 16.77 -23.34
C ILE A 401 16.62 16.17 -22.94
N ASP A 402 16.89 14.96 -23.45
CA ASP A 402 18.19 14.31 -23.27
C ASP A 402 19.32 15.17 -23.87
N ARG A 403 20.41 15.32 -23.11
CA ARG A 403 21.55 16.16 -23.48
C ARG A 403 22.28 15.74 -24.75
N ASN A 404 22.08 14.49 -25.20
CA ASN A 404 22.74 13.89 -26.36
C ASN A 404 21.80 13.62 -27.55
N ASP A 405 20.45 13.60 -27.29
CA ASP A 405 19.46 13.26 -28.30
C ASP A 405 18.18 14.13 -28.13
N PRO A 406 17.92 15.07 -29.03
CA PRO A 406 16.82 16.00 -28.91
C PRO A 406 15.42 15.37 -29.10
N HIS A 407 15.33 14.11 -29.49
CA HIS A 407 14.06 13.38 -29.66
C HIS A 407 13.70 12.54 -28.44
N LEU A 408 14.62 12.40 -27.48
CA LEU A 408 14.46 11.65 -26.26
C LEU A 408 14.47 12.59 -25.04
N THR A 409 14.11 12.05 -23.88
CA THR A 409 14.15 12.77 -22.60
C THR A 409 15.04 12.07 -21.59
N GLU A 410 15.59 12.81 -20.62
CA GLU A 410 16.22 12.28 -19.42
C GLU A 410 15.14 11.81 -18.45
N ARG A 411 14.39 10.78 -18.85
CA ARG A 411 13.33 10.12 -18.08
C ARG A 411 13.66 8.63 -17.94
N PHE A 412 13.29 8.08 -16.80
CA PHE A 412 13.28 6.64 -16.59
C PHE A 412 11.97 6.18 -15.99
N GLU A 413 11.65 4.93 -16.25
CA GLU A 413 10.68 4.15 -15.49
C GLU A 413 11.37 2.93 -14.90
N LEU A 414 11.06 2.60 -13.65
CA LEU A 414 11.59 1.39 -13.00
C LEU A 414 10.58 0.26 -13.10
N PHE A 415 10.99 -0.82 -13.72
CA PHE A 415 10.23 -2.05 -13.81
C PHE A 415 10.82 -3.14 -12.91
N VAL A 416 9.95 -3.84 -12.18
CA VAL A 416 10.29 -5.06 -11.42
C VAL A 416 9.11 -6.03 -11.53
N GLY A 417 9.38 -7.26 -11.94
CA GLY A 417 8.34 -8.27 -12.10
C GLY A 417 7.33 -7.96 -13.20
N GLY A 418 7.78 -7.31 -14.29
CA GLY A 418 6.93 -6.86 -15.39
C GLY A 418 5.91 -5.79 -14.98
N ARG A 419 6.28 -4.93 -14.04
CA ARG A 419 5.41 -3.85 -13.52
C ARG A 419 6.21 -2.59 -13.28
N GLU A 420 5.71 -1.46 -13.73
CA GLU A 420 6.19 -0.14 -13.37
C GLU A 420 5.97 0.12 -11.88
N LEU A 421 7.03 0.51 -11.17
CA LEU A 421 7.01 0.85 -9.74
C LEU A 421 7.36 2.30 -9.47
N ALA A 422 8.16 2.91 -10.33
CA ALA A 422 8.61 4.29 -10.20
C ALA A 422 8.83 4.94 -11.57
N ASN A 423 8.67 6.25 -11.63
CA ASN A 423 8.92 7.09 -12.79
C ASN A 423 9.65 8.35 -12.33
N GLY A 424 10.70 8.75 -13.02
CA GLY A 424 11.46 9.93 -12.65
C GLY A 424 12.23 10.50 -13.81
N TYR A 425 12.63 11.76 -13.68
CA TYR A 425 13.32 12.47 -14.76
C TYR A 425 14.13 13.68 -14.25
N SER A 426 14.99 14.19 -15.13
CA SER A 426 15.46 15.56 -15.03
C SER A 426 14.31 16.48 -15.37
N GLU A 427 13.96 17.39 -14.47
CA GLU A 427 12.78 18.24 -14.59
C GLU A 427 12.96 19.28 -15.71
N LEU A 428 11.92 19.45 -16.52
CA LEU A 428 11.86 20.56 -17.46
C LEU A 428 11.69 21.87 -16.67
N ASN A 429 12.69 22.73 -16.76
CA ASN A 429 12.76 23.99 -16.02
C ASN A 429 12.80 25.24 -16.93
N ASP A 430 12.67 25.06 -18.25
CA ASP A 430 12.52 26.15 -19.21
C ASP A 430 11.03 26.50 -19.36
N PRO A 431 10.60 27.70 -18.92
CA PRO A 431 9.19 28.10 -19.00
C PRO A 431 8.66 28.24 -20.44
N VAL A 432 9.53 28.54 -21.41
CA VAL A 432 9.13 28.70 -22.81
C VAL A 432 8.85 27.33 -23.41
N GLU A 433 9.73 26.38 -23.22
CA GLU A 433 9.53 24.99 -23.67
C GLU A 433 8.35 24.34 -22.94
N GLN A 434 8.21 24.55 -21.62
CA GLN A 434 7.08 24.01 -20.87
C GLN A 434 5.73 24.51 -21.36
N ARG A 435 5.65 25.79 -21.74
CA ARG A 435 4.42 26.34 -22.35
C ARG A 435 4.06 25.60 -23.63
N LEU A 436 5.02 25.41 -24.54
CA LEU A 436 4.78 24.68 -25.78
C LEU A 436 4.28 23.26 -25.54
N ARG A 437 4.86 22.58 -24.56
CA ARG A 437 4.43 21.21 -24.17
C ARG A 437 2.99 21.20 -23.65
N PHE A 438 2.62 22.14 -22.79
CA PHE A 438 1.25 22.26 -22.30
C PHE A 438 0.24 22.63 -23.39
N GLU A 439 0.62 23.45 -24.34
CA GLU A 439 -0.22 23.78 -25.49
C GLU A 439 -0.43 22.55 -26.40
N ASP A 440 0.58 21.69 -26.56
CA ASP A 440 0.45 20.41 -27.27
C ASP A 440 -0.52 19.46 -26.54
N GLU A 441 -0.41 19.34 -25.21
CA GLU A 441 -1.34 18.58 -24.37
C GLU A 441 -2.77 19.11 -24.50
N GLN A 442 -2.96 20.43 -24.42
CA GLN A 442 -4.28 21.03 -24.56
C GLN A 442 -4.89 20.76 -25.96
N ARG A 443 -4.08 20.81 -27.02
CA ARG A 443 -4.54 20.44 -28.36
C ARG A 443 -4.94 18.97 -28.46
N ALA A 444 -4.20 18.08 -27.81
CA ALA A 444 -4.55 16.66 -27.72
C ALA A 444 -5.87 16.46 -26.99
N LYS A 445 -6.11 17.19 -25.90
CA LYS A 445 -7.37 17.18 -25.14
C LYS A 445 -8.54 17.65 -25.97
N GLU A 446 -8.39 18.78 -26.71
CA GLU A 446 -9.40 19.31 -27.62
C GLU A 446 -9.70 18.36 -28.78
N ALA A 447 -8.71 17.56 -29.20
CA ALA A 447 -8.87 16.50 -30.19
C ALA A 447 -9.52 15.21 -29.63
N GLY A 448 -9.86 15.16 -28.32
CA GLY A 448 -10.61 14.08 -27.69
C GLY A 448 -9.80 13.19 -26.72
N ASN A 449 -8.54 13.49 -26.46
CA ASN A 449 -7.79 12.79 -25.42
C ASN A 449 -8.19 13.30 -24.02
N ALA A 450 -9.10 12.57 -23.36
CA ALA A 450 -9.63 12.95 -22.05
C ALA A 450 -8.60 12.92 -20.89
N GLU A 451 -7.44 12.32 -21.11
CA GLU A 451 -6.36 12.18 -20.12
C GLU A 451 -5.29 13.28 -20.27
N ALA A 452 -5.26 13.98 -21.41
CA ALA A 452 -4.33 15.06 -21.65
C ALA A 452 -4.61 16.27 -20.74
N GLY A 453 -3.54 16.99 -20.38
CA GLY A 453 -3.55 18.16 -19.51
C GLY A 453 -4.14 19.41 -20.15
N THR A 454 -4.15 20.48 -19.36
CA THR A 454 -4.44 21.86 -19.78
C THR A 454 -3.24 22.74 -19.46
N VAL A 455 -3.21 23.95 -20.02
CA VAL A 455 -2.17 24.94 -19.68
C VAL A 455 -2.38 25.40 -18.23
N ASP A 456 -1.43 25.12 -17.34
CA ASP A 456 -1.39 25.64 -15.97
C ASP A 456 -0.58 26.97 -15.96
N GLU A 457 -1.27 28.07 -16.11
CA GLU A 457 -0.66 29.42 -16.15
C GLU A 457 0.02 29.79 -14.82
N ASP A 458 -0.46 29.28 -13.70
CA ASP A 458 0.15 29.53 -12.39
C ASP A 458 1.48 28.77 -12.23
N TYR A 459 1.56 27.55 -12.74
CA TYR A 459 2.81 26.80 -12.77
C TYR A 459 3.83 27.41 -13.72
N LEU A 460 3.40 27.87 -14.91
CA LEU A 460 4.29 28.57 -15.84
C LEU A 460 4.84 29.85 -15.22
N ARG A 461 3.99 30.64 -14.57
CA ARG A 461 4.42 31.83 -13.82
C ARG A 461 5.43 31.47 -12.71
N ALA A 462 5.26 30.34 -12.01
CA ALA A 462 6.24 29.88 -11.05
C ALA A 462 7.60 29.58 -11.71
N LEU A 463 7.62 28.88 -12.85
CA LEU A 463 8.85 28.61 -13.60
C LEU A 463 9.55 29.88 -14.09
N GLU A 464 8.82 30.96 -14.40
CA GLU A 464 9.37 32.25 -14.80
C GLU A 464 10.18 32.92 -13.69
N PHE A 465 9.96 32.57 -12.40
CA PHE A 465 10.84 32.98 -11.29
C PHE A 465 12.16 32.19 -11.26
N GLY A 466 12.28 31.12 -12.03
CA GLY A 466 13.47 30.28 -12.15
C GLY A 466 13.43 29.07 -11.24
N MET A 467 13.36 27.89 -11.85
CA MET A 467 13.56 26.61 -11.15
C MET A 467 14.99 26.13 -11.39
N PRO A 468 15.78 25.82 -10.35
CA PRO A 468 17.13 25.26 -10.54
C PRO A 468 17.05 23.90 -11.26
N PRO A 469 18.18 23.38 -11.82
CA PRO A 469 18.23 22.01 -12.27
C PRO A 469 17.73 21.09 -11.16
N THR A 470 16.80 20.18 -11.47
CA THR A 470 16.10 19.38 -10.47
C THR A 470 15.87 17.97 -11.00
N GLY A 471 16.13 16.96 -10.16
CA GLY A 471 15.71 15.60 -10.39
C GLY A 471 14.41 15.30 -9.62
N GLY A 472 13.43 14.72 -10.29
CA GLY A 472 12.16 14.33 -9.71
C GLY A 472 11.87 12.82 -9.86
N LEU A 473 11.09 12.28 -8.93
CA LEU A 473 10.78 10.86 -8.83
C LEU A 473 9.40 10.66 -8.21
N GLY A 474 8.57 9.85 -8.85
CA GLY A 474 7.33 9.32 -8.30
C GLY A 474 7.41 7.80 -8.06
N ILE A 475 6.96 7.33 -6.90
CA ILE A 475 6.92 5.91 -6.53
C ILE A 475 5.49 5.52 -6.17
N GLY A 476 4.96 4.46 -6.81
CA GLY A 476 3.69 3.84 -6.45
C GLY A 476 3.82 3.01 -5.16
N MET A 477 3.48 3.60 -4.00
CA MET A 477 3.65 2.97 -2.68
C MET A 477 2.85 1.68 -2.52
N ASP A 478 1.68 1.60 -3.14
CA ASP A 478 0.84 0.39 -3.12
C ASP A 478 1.48 -0.73 -3.93
N ARG A 479 1.97 -0.43 -5.14
CA ARG A 479 2.67 -1.42 -6.01
C ARG A 479 3.97 -1.92 -5.36
N LEU A 480 4.76 -1.04 -4.75
CA LEU A 480 5.96 -1.43 -4.01
C LEU A 480 5.61 -2.32 -2.81
N THR A 481 4.53 -1.99 -2.09
CA THR A 481 4.06 -2.83 -0.99
C THR A 481 3.62 -4.22 -1.48
N MET A 482 2.90 -4.29 -2.61
CA MET A 482 2.55 -5.58 -3.22
C MET A 482 3.77 -6.42 -3.53
N LEU A 483 4.82 -5.82 -4.08
CA LEU A 483 6.07 -6.50 -4.40
C LEU A 483 6.73 -7.07 -3.14
N ILE A 484 6.99 -6.23 -2.14
CA ILE A 484 7.74 -6.63 -0.93
C ILE A 484 6.91 -7.58 -0.05
N ALA A 485 5.58 -7.37 0.04
CA ALA A 485 4.70 -8.25 0.79
C ALA A 485 4.34 -9.55 0.05
N ASN A 486 4.71 -9.67 -1.22
CA ASN A 486 4.34 -10.79 -2.11
C ASN A 486 2.82 -11.05 -2.10
N VAL A 487 2.05 -10.03 -2.47
CA VAL A 487 0.58 -10.14 -2.58
C VAL A 487 0.11 -9.79 -3.99
N PRO A 488 -0.92 -10.47 -4.52
CA PRO A 488 -1.25 -10.41 -5.94
C PRO A 488 -2.03 -9.15 -6.35
N THR A 489 -2.77 -8.51 -5.43
CA THR A 489 -3.66 -7.41 -5.80
C THR A 489 -3.44 -6.16 -4.94
N ILE A 490 -3.70 -4.99 -5.55
CA ILE A 490 -3.63 -3.71 -4.86
C ILE A 490 -4.61 -3.61 -3.68
N ARG A 491 -5.72 -4.34 -3.72
CA ARG A 491 -6.72 -4.40 -2.65
C ARG A 491 -6.20 -5.08 -1.39
N ASP A 492 -5.19 -5.94 -1.50
CA ASP A 492 -4.56 -6.59 -0.35
C ASP A 492 -3.71 -5.62 0.47
N VAL A 493 -3.26 -4.51 -0.13
CA VAL A 493 -2.41 -3.51 0.52
C VAL A 493 -3.12 -2.18 0.81
N ILE A 494 -4.38 -2.05 0.43
CA ILE A 494 -5.26 -0.94 0.78
C ILE A 494 -6.25 -1.43 1.85
N LEU A 495 -6.30 -0.76 3.01
CA LEU A 495 -7.15 -1.19 4.13
C LEU A 495 -8.63 -1.29 3.72
N PHE A 496 -9.15 -0.25 3.10
CA PHE A 496 -10.54 -0.18 2.64
C PHE A 496 -10.54 0.25 1.17
N PRO A 497 -10.39 -0.70 0.23
CA PRO A 497 -10.41 -0.38 -1.20
C PRO A 497 -11.81 0.04 -1.64
N THR A 498 -11.88 0.82 -2.73
CA THR A 498 -13.16 1.20 -3.33
C THR A 498 -13.84 -0.02 -3.93
N LEU A 499 -15.06 -0.27 -3.50
CA LEU A 499 -15.91 -1.37 -3.95
C LEU A 499 -17.30 -0.84 -4.34
N ARG A 500 -18.02 -1.56 -5.19
CA ARG A 500 -19.43 -1.26 -5.43
C ARG A 500 -20.21 -1.40 -4.13
N PRO A 501 -21.23 -0.58 -3.86
CA PRO A 501 -22.10 -0.76 -2.70
C PRO A 501 -22.65 -2.19 -2.64
N GLU A 502 -22.73 -2.74 -1.44
CA GLU A 502 -23.43 -3.99 -1.18
C GLU A 502 -24.93 -3.72 -1.25
N VAL A 503 -25.64 -4.56 -2.00
CA VAL A 503 -27.13 -4.53 -1.94
C VAL A 503 -27.49 -5.30 -0.67
N ILE A 504 -27.81 -4.57 0.38
CA ILE A 504 -28.34 -5.15 1.62
C ILE A 504 -29.87 -5.17 1.45
N ASP A 505 -30.40 -6.35 1.18
CA ASP A 505 -31.85 -6.60 1.12
C ASP A 505 -32.47 -6.54 2.53
#